data_be8f4c59535fdf787f334c9778813cad
#
_entry.id   be8f4c59535fdf787f334c9778813cad
#
_cell.length_a   1.000
_cell.length_b   1.000
_cell.length_c   1.000
_cell.angle_alpha   90.00
_cell.angle_beta   90.00
_cell.angle_gamma   90.00
#
_symmetry.space_group_name_H-M   'P 1'
#
loop_
_entity.id
_entity.type
_entity.pdbx_description
1 polymer ?
#
loop_
_entity_poly.entity_id
_entity_poly.type
_entity_poly.pdbx_seq_one_letter_code
_entity_poly.pdbx_strand_id
1 'polypeptide(L)'
;MEEYTFERIEEWFNKLITGFKRWTDYTFDERLKRTESIRELKFPYEYREGQKNLCVSVYRAIEDNTNLYIQAPTGVGKTLSTVFPAVQALGQQMSDKIFYLTSKTITRTVAEDTYAILRDNGLHMRTVTLTAKDKICPLDERNCNPVACPYAKGHFDRINDAVYDIITSQMVIGRDNVMEYANRHNVCPFEMSLDVSYWCDGIICDYNYVFDPDASLKRYFGNGAKGDYVFLVDEAHNLVDRAREMYSAVLKKEDFLAAKKLVKEMDKRLAGALDRCNKQLLEYKRQCDTFMVVSGLGTFPASLERVMGLMQKFMERHKGEPVTNELLEFFFAVRHFLNMYD
;
A
#
# COMPACT_ATOMS: atom_id res chain seq x y z
N MET A 1 -19.34 31.83 9.19
CA MET A 1 -18.12 32.62 8.90
C MET A 1 -17.47 32.86 10.24
N GLU A 2 -16.27 32.33 10.47
CA GLU A 2 -15.55 32.61 11.70
C GLU A 2 -14.68 33.86 11.46
N GLU A 3 -14.75 34.83 12.37
CA GLU A 3 -13.90 36.02 12.32
C GLU A 3 -12.67 35.79 13.21
N TYR A 4 -11.50 36.06 12.66
CA TYR A 4 -10.23 35.96 13.37
C TYR A 4 -9.59 37.32 13.51
N THR A 5 -8.99 37.60 14.66
CA THR A 5 -8.16 38.83 14.83
C THR A 5 -6.84 38.65 14.07
N PHE A 6 -6.21 39.79 13.73
CA PHE A 6 -4.93 39.79 13.03
C PHE A 6 -3.85 39.04 13.83
N GLU A 7 -3.77 39.26 15.13
CA GLU A 7 -2.82 38.62 16.03
C GLU A 7 -2.98 37.08 16.01
N ARG A 8 -4.22 36.57 15.99
CA ARG A 8 -4.50 35.13 15.96
C ARG A 8 -4.09 34.48 14.63
N ILE A 9 -4.29 35.22 13.53
CA ILE A 9 -3.85 34.77 12.20
C ILE A 9 -2.33 34.79 12.12
N GLU A 10 -1.67 35.80 12.63
CA GLU A 10 -0.22 35.92 12.66
C GLU A 10 0.43 34.81 13.52
N GLU A 11 -0.12 34.55 14.70
CA GLU A 11 0.33 33.44 15.56
C GLU A 11 0.20 32.08 14.86
N TRP A 12 -0.95 31.84 14.25
CA TRP A 12 -1.18 30.60 13.48
C TRP A 12 -0.20 30.47 12.30
N PHE A 13 0.01 31.56 11.55
CA PHE A 13 0.93 31.57 10.40
C PHE A 13 2.37 31.32 10.85
N ASN A 14 2.82 31.97 11.90
CA ASN A 14 4.16 31.80 12.46
C ASN A 14 4.39 30.36 12.95
N LYS A 15 3.38 29.73 13.56
CA LYS A 15 3.44 28.31 13.94
C LYS A 15 3.55 27.40 12.71
N LEU A 16 2.77 27.68 11.66
CA LEU A 16 2.83 26.93 10.39
C LEU A 16 4.21 27.04 9.73
N ILE A 17 4.74 28.27 9.59
CA ILE A 17 6.07 28.52 8.98
C ILE A 17 7.19 27.86 9.80
N THR A 18 7.13 27.94 11.11
CA THR A 18 8.12 27.28 11.99
C THR A 18 8.10 25.78 11.80
N GLY A 19 6.91 25.19 11.75
CA GLY A 19 6.74 23.76 11.47
C GLY A 19 7.28 23.39 10.10
N PHE A 20 6.89 24.12 9.05
CA PHE A 20 7.36 23.91 7.68
C PHE A 20 8.88 24.00 7.58
N LYS A 21 9.49 25.04 8.17
CA LYS A 21 10.95 25.22 8.19
C LYS A 21 11.65 24.03 8.84
N ARG A 22 11.17 23.54 9.99
CA ARG A 22 11.73 22.36 10.67
C ARG A 22 11.77 21.13 9.76
N TRP A 23 10.68 20.87 9.04
CA TRP A 23 10.60 19.75 8.09
C TRP A 23 11.54 19.93 6.89
N THR A 24 11.61 21.13 6.35
CA THR A 24 12.43 21.45 5.17
C THR A 24 13.91 21.35 5.48
N ASP A 25 14.35 21.95 6.59
CA ASP A 25 15.75 21.91 7.03
C ASP A 25 16.19 20.44 7.27
N TYR A 26 15.35 19.66 7.99
CA TYR A 26 15.62 18.26 8.22
C TYR A 26 15.73 17.45 6.94
N THR A 27 14.79 17.63 6.01
CA THR A 27 14.77 16.89 4.74
C THR A 27 15.99 17.23 3.87
N PHE A 28 16.38 18.49 3.87
CA PHE A 28 17.57 18.95 3.13
C PHE A 28 18.85 18.32 3.68
N ASP A 29 19.04 18.37 4.99
CA ASP A 29 20.21 17.79 5.66
C ASP A 29 20.30 16.27 5.46
N GLU A 30 19.19 15.57 5.58
CA GLU A 30 19.14 14.12 5.37
C GLU A 30 19.44 13.73 3.92
N ARG A 31 18.96 14.52 2.96
CA ARG A 31 19.28 14.32 1.54
C ARG A 31 20.77 14.51 1.25
N LEU A 32 21.42 15.50 1.87
CA LEU A 32 22.86 15.70 1.73
C LEU A 32 23.64 14.51 2.30
N LYS A 33 23.38 14.13 3.55
CA LYS A 33 24.01 12.98 4.21
C LYS A 33 23.85 11.70 3.39
N ARG A 34 22.64 11.44 2.88
CA ARG A 34 22.36 10.31 2.02
C ARG A 34 23.22 10.33 0.76
N THR A 35 23.22 11.45 0.03
CA THR A 35 23.95 11.57 -1.23
C THR A 35 25.47 11.41 -1.04
N GLU A 36 26.02 12.00 0.01
CA GLU A 36 27.44 11.87 0.37
C GLU A 36 27.78 10.42 0.72
N SER A 37 26.97 9.78 1.58
CA SER A 37 27.18 8.39 1.98
C SER A 37 27.12 7.41 0.79
N ILE A 38 26.20 7.62 -0.15
CA ILE A 38 26.09 6.78 -1.35
C ILE A 38 27.32 6.98 -2.27
N ARG A 39 27.83 8.19 -2.40
CA ARG A 39 29.01 8.48 -3.22
C ARG A 39 30.24 7.72 -2.71
N GLU A 40 30.39 7.57 -1.40
CA GLU A 40 31.50 6.87 -0.76
C GLU A 40 31.28 5.35 -0.64
N LEU A 41 30.04 4.90 -0.78
CA LEU A 41 29.65 3.51 -0.60
C LEU A 41 30.30 2.59 -1.64
N LYS A 42 31.01 1.59 -1.15
CA LYS A 42 31.59 0.51 -1.97
C LYS A 42 30.78 -0.77 -1.82
N PHE A 43 30.90 -1.65 -2.80
CA PHE A 43 30.35 -3.00 -2.66
C PHE A 43 31.01 -3.69 -1.46
N PRO A 44 30.23 -4.24 -0.51
CA PRO A 44 30.75 -4.63 0.82
C PRO A 44 31.63 -5.89 0.83
N TYR A 45 31.68 -6.62 -0.28
CA TYR A 45 32.41 -7.88 -0.39
C TYR A 45 33.22 -7.94 -1.67
N GLU A 46 34.12 -8.94 -1.78
CA GLU A 46 34.66 -9.30 -3.08
C GLU A 46 33.56 -9.87 -3.98
N TYR A 47 33.57 -9.43 -5.26
CA TYR A 47 32.55 -9.90 -6.20
C TYR A 47 32.73 -11.37 -6.51
N ARG A 48 31.63 -12.12 -6.41
CA ARG A 48 31.57 -13.50 -6.92
C ARG A 48 31.51 -13.47 -8.45
N GLU A 49 31.75 -14.64 -9.07
CA GLU A 49 31.63 -14.78 -10.52
C GLU A 49 30.25 -14.34 -11.03
N GLY A 50 30.22 -13.51 -12.07
CA GLY A 50 28.99 -12.94 -12.65
C GLY A 50 28.34 -11.80 -11.85
N GLN A 51 28.66 -11.64 -10.56
CA GLN A 51 28.00 -10.66 -9.68
C GLN A 51 28.26 -9.22 -10.10
N LYS A 52 29.50 -8.90 -10.50
CA LYS A 52 29.84 -7.56 -11.00
C LYS A 52 29.07 -7.22 -12.28
N ASN A 53 28.96 -8.17 -13.21
CA ASN A 53 28.22 -7.97 -14.46
C ASN A 53 26.74 -7.74 -14.17
N LEU A 54 26.18 -8.46 -13.19
CA LEU A 54 24.80 -8.26 -12.75
C LEU A 54 24.58 -6.84 -12.19
N CYS A 55 25.45 -6.36 -11.29
CA CYS A 55 25.38 -4.98 -10.78
C CYS A 55 25.43 -3.94 -11.90
N VAL A 56 26.33 -4.10 -12.87
CA VAL A 56 26.44 -3.20 -14.03
C VAL A 56 25.17 -3.24 -14.89
N SER A 57 24.60 -4.44 -15.13
CA SER A 57 23.37 -4.56 -15.90
C SER A 57 22.17 -3.91 -15.22
N VAL A 58 22.04 -4.04 -13.89
CA VAL A 58 20.99 -3.37 -13.13
C VAL A 58 21.16 -1.85 -13.19
N TYR A 59 22.36 -1.35 -12.97
CA TYR A 59 22.63 0.09 -13.02
C TYR A 59 22.29 0.68 -14.39
N ARG A 60 22.72 0.04 -15.48
CA ARG A 60 22.41 0.46 -16.85
C ARG A 60 20.92 0.41 -17.16
N ALA A 61 20.21 -0.63 -16.70
CA ALA A 61 18.77 -0.73 -16.92
C ALA A 61 18.01 0.44 -16.25
N ILE A 62 18.49 0.90 -15.07
CA ILE A 62 17.93 2.08 -14.40
C ILE A 62 18.30 3.36 -15.17
N GLU A 63 19.55 3.52 -15.59
CA GLU A 63 20.04 4.65 -16.37
C GLU A 63 19.28 4.80 -17.70
N ASP A 64 19.06 3.68 -18.41
CA ASP A 64 18.38 3.63 -19.70
C ASP A 64 16.83 3.61 -19.55
N ASN A 65 16.31 3.60 -18.33
CA ASN A 65 14.88 3.46 -18.01
C ASN A 65 14.22 2.26 -18.72
N THR A 66 14.85 1.09 -18.60
CA THR A 66 14.43 -0.16 -19.25
C THR A 66 14.11 -1.26 -18.24
N ASN A 67 13.38 -2.29 -18.69
CA ASN A 67 13.09 -3.46 -17.89
C ASN A 67 14.21 -4.50 -18.02
N LEU A 68 14.70 -5.01 -16.88
CA LEU A 68 15.72 -6.06 -16.82
C LEU A 68 15.13 -7.33 -16.18
N TYR A 69 15.21 -8.44 -16.88
CA TYR A 69 14.85 -9.76 -16.36
C TYR A 69 16.11 -10.55 -16.04
N ILE A 70 16.24 -11.00 -14.80
CA ILE A 70 17.41 -11.67 -14.29
C ILE A 70 17.07 -13.09 -13.87
N GLN A 71 17.73 -14.07 -14.45
CA GLN A 71 17.71 -15.45 -13.98
C GLN A 71 19.10 -15.82 -13.46
N ALA A 72 19.19 -16.05 -12.15
CA ALA A 72 20.45 -16.41 -11.51
C ALA A 72 20.22 -17.48 -10.44
N PRO A 73 21.15 -18.43 -10.26
CA PRO A 73 21.03 -19.49 -9.26
C PRO A 73 20.96 -18.90 -7.84
N THR A 74 20.48 -19.72 -6.89
CA THR A 74 20.50 -19.37 -5.47
C THR A 74 21.94 -19.23 -4.97
N GLY A 75 22.16 -18.33 -4.00
CA GLY A 75 23.48 -18.14 -3.39
C GLY A 75 24.45 -17.18 -4.07
N VAL A 76 24.16 -16.68 -5.28
CA VAL A 76 25.00 -15.67 -5.96
C VAL A 76 24.88 -14.26 -5.38
N GLY A 77 24.05 -14.05 -4.36
CA GLY A 77 23.85 -12.73 -3.76
C GLY A 77 23.00 -11.80 -4.60
N LYS A 78 21.93 -12.31 -5.24
CA LYS A 78 21.01 -11.54 -6.09
C LYS A 78 20.53 -10.24 -5.44
N THR A 79 20.05 -10.31 -4.20
CA THR A 79 19.48 -9.16 -3.49
C THR A 79 20.48 -8.02 -3.37
N LEU A 80 21.69 -8.30 -2.90
CA LEU A 80 22.72 -7.28 -2.80
C LEU A 80 23.15 -6.74 -4.18
N SER A 81 23.21 -7.61 -5.19
CA SER A 81 23.60 -7.23 -6.55
C SER A 81 22.53 -6.44 -7.30
N THR A 82 21.30 -6.37 -6.80
CA THR A 82 20.23 -5.51 -7.33
C THR A 82 20.02 -4.27 -6.48
N VAL A 83 20.08 -4.39 -5.16
CA VAL A 83 19.88 -3.26 -4.23
C VAL A 83 21.05 -2.27 -4.31
N PHE A 84 22.31 -2.76 -4.31
CA PHE A 84 23.49 -1.88 -4.36
C PHE A 84 23.51 -0.94 -5.57
N PRO A 85 23.38 -1.42 -6.83
CA PRO A 85 23.34 -0.52 -7.97
C PRO A 85 22.09 0.38 -8.01
N ALA A 86 20.94 -0.06 -7.47
CA ALA A 86 19.78 0.79 -7.34
C ALA A 86 20.03 1.95 -6.34
N VAL A 87 20.72 1.67 -5.23
CA VAL A 87 21.16 2.70 -4.27
C VAL A 87 22.14 3.66 -4.94
N GLN A 88 23.10 3.17 -5.73
CA GLN A 88 24.03 4.03 -6.49
C GLN A 88 23.29 4.94 -7.48
N ALA A 89 22.31 4.42 -8.22
CA ALA A 89 21.50 5.20 -9.15
C ALA A 89 20.66 6.28 -8.41
N LEU A 90 20.11 5.95 -7.24
CA LEU A 90 19.40 6.93 -6.40
C LEU A 90 20.33 8.05 -5.93
N GLY A 91 21.60 7.76 -5.60
CA GLY A 91 22.64 8.76 -5.28
C GLY A 91 22.97 9.69 -6.44
N GLN A 92 22.81 9.22 -7.69
CA GLN A 92 22.96 10.01 -8.91
C GLN A 92 21.66 10.71 -9.35
N GLN A 93 20.62 10.69 -8.51
CA GLN A 93 19.31 11.30 -8.78
C GLN A 93 18.58 10.72 -10.00
N MET A 94 18.86 9.47 -10.35
CA MET A 94 18.17 8.74 -11.43
C MET A 94 16.82 8.18 -10.96
N SER A 95 16.57 8.20 -9.65
CA SER A 95 15.28 7.81 -9.07
C SER A 95 15.04 8.54 -7.75
N ASP A 96 13.77 8.64 -7.37
CA ASP A 96 13.33 9.23 -6.11
C ASP A 96 13.31 8.19 -4.98
N LYS A 97 12.92 6.94 -5.30
CA LYS A 97 12.73 5.85 -4.32
C LYS A 97 12.99 4.49 -4.95
N ILE A 98 13.31 3.54 -4.08
CA ILE A 98 13.45 2.12 -4.43
C ILE A 98 12.32 1.34 -3.75
N PHE A 99 11.50 0.67 -4.54
CA PHE A 99 10.51 -0.30 -4.08
C PHE A 99 11.08 -1.71 -4.22
N TYR A 100 11.31 -2.39 -3.09
CA TYR A 100 11.67 -3.81 -3.08
C TYR A 100 10.40 -4.64 -2.83
N LEU A 101 10.01 -5.40 -3.85
CA LEU A 101 8.74 -6.11 -3.87
C LEU A 101 8.95 -7.60 -3.64
N THR A 102 8.21 -8.16 -2.68
CA THR A 102 8.32 -9.57 -2.31
C THR A 102 6.98 -10.12 -1.85
N SER A 103 6.72 -11.41 -2.11
CA SER A 103 5.50 -12.11 -1.67
C SER A 103 5.67 -12.87 -0.36
N LYS A 104 6.90 -13.03 0.15
CA LYS A 104 7.21 -13.91 1.29
C LYS A 104 7.93 -13.16 2.41
N THR A 105 7.62 -13.51 3.67
CA THR A 105 8.28 -12.94 4.84
C THR A 105 9.79 -13.19 4.84
N ILE A 106 10.24 -14.38 4.44
CA ILE A 106 11.68 -14.73 4.40
C ILE A 106 12.45 -13.82 3.44
N THR A 107 11.93 -13.59 2.25
CA THR A 107 12.59 -12.72 1.25
C THR A 107 12.55 -11.24 1.67
N ARG A 108 11.56 -10.84 2.47
CA ARG A 108 11.52 -9.53 3.12
C ARG A 108 12.71 -9.33 4.07
N THR A 109 12.97 -10.30 4.95
CA THR A 109 14.12 -10.26 5.87
C THR A 109 15.44 -10.18 5.12
N VAL A 110 15.59 -10.91 4.01
CA VAL A 110 16.80 -10.81 3.16
C VAL A 110 17.01 -9.41 2.60
N ALA A 111 15.96 -8.70 2.23
CA ALA A 111 16.07 -7.30 1.80
C ALA A 111 16.45 -6.37 2.96
N GLU A 112 15.83 -6.55 4.13
CA GLU A 112 16.15 -5.80 5.35
C GLU A 112 17.63 -5.99 5.75
N ASP A 113 18.11 -7.24 5.76
CA ASP A 113 19.50 -7.60 6.04
C ASP A 113 20.46 -6.98 5.01
N THR A 114 20.06 -6.96 3.72
CA THR A 114 20.86 -6.34 2.66
C THR A 114 21.05 -4.84 2.91
N TYR A 115 19.99 -4.12 3.28
CA TYR A 115 20.10 -2.71 3.64
C TYR A 115 20.90 -2.52 4.95
N ALA A 116 20.81 -3.46 5.90
CA ALA A 116 21.63 -3.43 7.12
C ALA A 116 23.13 -3.55 6.78
N ILE A 117 23.51 -4.52 5.95
CA ILE A 117 24.88 -4.68 5.47
C ILE A 117 25.40 -3.39 4.81
N LEU A 118 24.59 -2.75 3.97
CA LEU A 118 25.01 -1.49 3.32
C LEU A 118 25.16 -0.36 4.35
N ARG A 119 24.29 -0.28 5.36
CA ARG A 119 24.42 0.70 6.46
C ARG A 119 25.67 0.48 7.30
N ASP A 120 25.99 -0.78 7.62
CA ASP A 120 27.23 -1.13 8.33
C ASP A 120 28.48 -0.74 7.52
N ASN A 121 28.35 -0.59 6.20
CA ASN A 121 29.40 -0.09 5.30
C ASN A 121 29.25 1.42 4.97
N GLY A 122 28.52 2.17 5.77
CA GLY A 122 28.45 3.63 5.71
C GLY A 122 27.24 4.22 4.98
N LEU A 123 26.29 3.43 4.49
CA LEU A 123 25.09 3.96 3.84
C LEU A 123 24.19 4.69 4.84
N HIS A 124 23.93 5.97 4.60
CA HIS A 124 22.95 6.76 5.32
C HIS A 124 21.66 6.83 4.49
N MET A 125 20.80 5.84 4.65
CA MET A 125 19.56 5.73 3.87
C MET A 125 18.43 5.12 4.73
N ARG A 126 17.29 5.80 4.77
CA ARG A 126 16.12 5.35 5.54
C ARG A 126 15.30 4.37 4.75
N THR A 127 14.90 3.28 5.41
CA THR A 127 14.04 2.24 4.84
C THR A 127 12.81 1.99 5.71
N VAL A 128 11.69 1.68 5.07
CA VAL A 128 10.47 1.22 5.74
C VAL A 128 10.02 -0.11 5.18
N THR A 129 9.59 -1.01 6.06
CA THR A 129 8.93 -2.26 5.70
C THR A 129 7.44 -2.14 5.96
N LEU A 130 6.63 -2.14 4.90
CA LEU A 130 5.19 -2.05 5.03
C LEU A 130 4.59 -3.39 5.47
N THR A 131 3.76 -3.33 6.49
CA THR A 131 3.03 -4.49 7.03
C THR A 131 1.55 -4.35 6.73
N ALA A 132 0.93 -5.45 6.28
CA ALA A 132 -0.49 -5.47 5.97
C ALA A 132 -1.35 -5.08 7.18
N LYS A 133 -2.46 -4.41 6.92
CA LYS A 133 -3.33 -3.82 7.94
C LYS A 133 -3.83 -4.85 8.97
N ASP A 134 -4.14 -6.06 8.53
CA ASP A 134 -4.55 -7.17 9.38
C ASP A 134 -3.47 -7.67 10.34
N LYS A 135 -2.20 -7.44 10.00
CA LYS A 135 -1.04 -7.86 10.80
C LYS A 135 -0.48 -6.76 11.72
N ILE A 136 -0.83 -5.50 11.47
CA ILE A 136 -0.33 -4.37 12.26
C ILE A 136 -1.41 -3.68 13.09
N CYS A 137 -2.69 -3.93 12.82
CA CYS A 137 -3.77 -3.36 13.60
C CYS A 137 -3.75 -3.92 15.03
N PRO A 138 -3.74 -3.07 16.08
CA PRO A 138 -3.73 -3.52 17.47
C PRO A 138 -5.10 -3.96 17.99
N LEU A 139 -6.18 -3.80 17.19
CA LEU A 139 -7.54 -4.13 17.56
C LEU A 139 -7.94 -5.50 16.98
N ASP A 140 -8.59 -6.32 17.80
CA ASP A 140 -9.11 -7.63 17.38
C ASP A 140 -10.20 -7.48 16.29
N GLU A 141 -11.08 -6.49 16.45
CA GLU A 141 -12.09 -6.15 15.46
C GLU A 141 -11.73 -4.84 14.74
N ARG A 142 -11.64 -4.91 13.42
CA ARG A 142 -11.29 -3.77 12.57
C ARG A 142 -12.50 -2.94 12.20
N ASN A 143 -12.76 -1.91 12.96
CA ASN A 143 -13.74 -0.89 12.63
C ASN A 143 -13.06 0.48 12.53
N CYS A 144 -12.60 0.82 11.32
CA CYS A 144 -11.71 1.96 11.06
C CYS A 144 -12.46 3.31 10.96
N ASN A 145 -13.41 3.56 11.85
CA ASN A 145 -14.07 4.87 11.93
C ASN A 145 -13.71 5.57 13.25
N PRO A 146 -13.74 6.92 13.31
CA PRO A 146 -13.35 7.69 14.49
C PRO A 146 -14.23 7.47 15.74
N VAL A 147 -15.40 6.85 15.58
CA VAL A 147 -16.30 6.56 16.71
C VAL A 147 -15.88 5.25 17.40
N ALA A 148 -15.51 4.23 16.62
CA ALA A 148 -15.19 2.90 17.12
C ALA A 148 -13.69 2.68 17.35
N CYS A 149 -12.81 3.34 16.56
CA CYS A 149 -11.37 3.15 16.63
C CYS A 149 -10.69 4.33 17.34
N PRO A 150 -10.05 4.11 18.50
CA PRO A 150 -9.34 5.17 19.23
C PRO A 150 -8.15 5.72 18.46
N TYR A 151 -7.50 4.91 17.64
CA TYR A 151 -6.36 5.31 16.80
C TYR A 151 -6.79 6.12 15.56
N ALA A 152 -8.03 5.96 15.09
CA ALA A 152 -8.57 6.78 14.00
C ALA A 152 -9.09 8.12 14.51
N LYS A 153 -9.57 8.18 15.76
CA LYS A 153 -10.06 9.41 16.38
C LYS A 153 -8.92 10.40 16.60
N GLY A 154 -8.98 11.54 15.91
CA GLY A 154 -7.94 12.60 15.99
C GLY A 154 -6.58 12.18 15.38
N HIS A 155 -6.57 11.19 14.51
CA HIS A 155 -5.35 10.72 13.82
C HIS A 155 -4.64 11.88 13.10
N PHE A 156 -5.38 12.64 12.31
CA PHE A 156 -4.84 13.74 11.50
C PHE A 156 -4.27 14.91 12.33
N ASP A 157 -4.68 15.04 13.58
CA ASP A 157 -4.16 16.09 14.49
C ASP A 157 -2.75 15.71 15.04
N ARG A 158 -2.41 14.42 15.06
CA ARG A 158 -1.21 13.89 15.70
C ARG A 158 -0.22 13.24 14.75
N ILE A 159 -0.64 12.91 13.53
CA ILE A 159 0.19 12.11 12.61
C ILE A 159 1.49 12.81 12.22
N ASN A 160 1.48 14.13 12.02
CA ASN A 160 2.67 14.87 11.63
C ASN A 160 3.78 14.78 12.70
N ASP A 161 3.42 14.91 13.98
CA ASP A 161 4.38 14.80 15.07
C ASP A 161 4.87 13.34 15.23
N ALA A 162 3.99 12.35 15.05
CA ALA A 162 4.35 10.95 15.07
C ALA A 162 5.33 10.57 13.96
N VAL A 163 5.07 11.04 12.74
CA VAL A 163 5.96 10.81 11.58
C VAL A 163 7.29 11.52 11.79
N TYR A 164 7.29 12.76 12.27
CA TYR A 164 8.53 13.48 12.54
C TYR A 164 9.38 12.79 13.61
N ASP A 165 8.76 12.32 14.71
CA ASP A 165 9.44 11.63 15.79
C ASP A 165 10.12 10.34 15.29
N ILE A 166 9.43 9.49 14.54
CA ILE A 166 10.00 8.24 14.05
C ILE A 166 11.09 8.46 12.99
N ILE A 167 10.92 9.37 12.04
CA ILE A 167 11.91 9.59 10.98
C ILE A 167 13.19 10.25 11.48
N THR A 168 13.11 11.06 12.55
CA THR A 168 14.28 11.66 13.18
C THR A 168 15.03 10.71 14.11
N SER A 169 14.35 9.65 14.57
CA SER A 169 14.89 8.70 15.54
C SER A 169 15.32 7.36 14.94
N GLN A 170 14.76 6.99 13.77
CA GLN A 170 14.94 5.65 13.19
C GLN A 170 15.37 5.71 11.71
N MET A 171 16.41 4.93 11.37
CA MET A 171 16.84 4.72 9.99
C MET A 171 16.21 3.46 9.37
N VAL A 172 15.86 2.49 10.21
CA VAL A 172 15.17 1.24 9.84
C VAL A 172 13.81 1.25 10.49
N ILE A 173 12.77 1.30 9.68
CA ILE A 173 11.41 1.40 10.18
C ILE A 173 10.65 0.12 9.82
N GLY A 174 10.65 -0.82 10.75
CA GLY A 174 9.92 -2.07 10.69
C GLY A 174 8.60 -1.99 11.47
N ARG A 175 7.89 -3.13 11.51
CA ARG A 175 6.61 -3.27 12.21
C ARG A 175 6.68 -2.80 13.67
N ASP A 176 7.70 -3.22 14.41
CA ASP A 176 7.78 -2.99 15.85
C ASP A 176 8.05 -1.51 16.16
N ASN A 177 8.91 -0.84 15.37
CA ASN A 177 9.11 0.61 15.48
C ASN A 177 7.80 1.36 15.18
N VAL A 178 7.10 1.00 14.10
CA VAL A 178 5.81 1.63 13.76
C VAL A 178 4.80 1.45 14.89
N MET A 179 4.71 0.26 15.48
CA MET A 179 3.80 -0.01 16.62
C MET A 179 4.17 0.81 17.86
N GLU A 180 5.46 0.90 18.19
CA GLU A 180 5.93 1.70 19.33
C GLU A 180 5.55 3.17 19.18
N TYR A 181 5.91 3.79 18.06
CA TYR A 181 5.65 5.21 17.85
C TYR A 181 4.15 5.51 17.62
N ALA A 182 3.42 4.61 16.96
CA ALA A 182 1.98 4.75 16.80
C ALA A 182 1.24 4.71 18.15
N ASN A 183 1.66 3.85 19.08
CA ASN A 183 1.12 3.81 20.42
C ASN A 183 1.49 5.05 21.23
N ARG A 184 2.74 5.51 21.14
CA ARG A 184 3.23 6.74 21.81
C ARG A 184 2.40 7.96 21.44
N HIS A 185 2.04 8.09 20.16
CA HIS A 185 1.29 9.22 19.62
C HIS A 185 -0.22 8.95 19.49
N ASN A 186 -0.68 7.76 19.82
CA ASN A 186 -2.07 7.31 19.67
C ASN A 186 -2.62 7.53 18.25
N VAL A 187 -1.88 7.08 17.24
CA VAL A 187 -2.24 7.13 15.81
C VAL A 187 -2.36 5.74 15.21
N CYS A 188 -3.07 5.59 14.10
CA CYS A 188 -3.19 4.30 13.41
C CYS A 188 -1.83 3.83 12.89
N PRO A 189 -1.29 2.68 13.33
CA PRO A 189 0.03 2.22 12.90
C PRO A 189 0.09 1.89 11.40
N PHE A 190 -1.00 1.40 10.82
CA PHE A 190 -1.06 1.14 9.38
C PHE A 190 -0.95 2.43 8.57
N GLU A 191 -1.81 3.42 8.82
CA GLU A 191 -1.78 4.71 8.11
C GLU A 191 -0.45 5.44 8.36
N MET A 192 0.06 5.41 9.61
CA MET A 192 1.36 5.97 9.95
C MET A 192 2.49 5.35 9.12
N SER A 193 2.52 4.02 8.94
CA SER A 193 3.55 3.36 8.12
C SER A 193 3.53 3.82 6.66
N LEU A 194 2.32 4.08 6.14
CA LEU A 194 2.15 4.62 4.80
C LEU A 194 2.63 6.08 4.71
N ASP A 195 2.35 6.92 5.71
CA ASP A 195 2.81 8.31 5.74
C ASP A 195 4.33 8.40 5.91
N VAL A 196 4.92 7.57 6.77
CA VAL A 196 6.37 7.44 6.94
C VAL A 196 7.07 7.07 5.64
N SER A 197 6.43 6.28 4.77
CA SER A 197 7.03 5.87 3.49
C SER A 197 7.39 7.04 2.56
N TYR A 198 6.72 8.19 2.69
CA TYR A 198 7.10 9.39 1.94
C TYR A 198 8.51 9.89 2.29
N TRP A 199 8.94 9.66 3.52
CA TRP A 199 10.22 10.11 4.08
C TRP A 199 11.31 9.05 4.04
N CYS A 200 11.01 7.90 3.45
CA CYS A 200 11.96 6.81 3.26
C CYS A 200 12.38 6.72 1.80
N ASP A 201 13.63 6.37 1.58
CA ASP A 201 14.21 6.19 0.25
C ASP A 201 14.00 4.76 -0.27
N GLY A 202 13.98 3.77 0.65
CA GLY A 202 13.70 2.37 0.36
C GLY A 202 12.39 1.92 1.00
N ILE A 203 11.52 1.30 0.21
CA ILE A 203 10.23 0.77 0.65
C ILE A 203 10.21 -0.72 0.34
N ILE A 204 10.17 -1.54 1.38
CA ILE A 204 10.05 -3.00 1.27
C ILE A 204 8.58 -3.36 1.49
N CYS A 205 7.95 -3.99 0.52
CA CYS A 205 6.52 -4.30 0.60
C CYS A 205 6.10 -5.52 -0.22
N ASP A 206 4.87 -5.97 -0.03
CA ASP A 206 4.25 -7.01 -0.86
C ASP A 206 3.91 -6.47 -2.26
N TYR A 207 3.86 -7.35 -3.26
CA TYR A 207 3.45 -7.05 -4.64
C TYR A 207 2.13 -6.29 -4.72
N ASN A 208 1.19 -6.58 -3.81
CA ASN A 208 -0.14 -5.95 -3.78
C ASN A 208 -0.05 -4.43 -3.66
N TYR A 209 0.94 -3.91 -2.96
CA TYR A 209 1.10 -2.46 -2.80
C TYR A 209 1.45 -1.71 -4.10
N VAL A 210 1.85 -2.44 -5.14
CA VAL A 210 2.15 -1.86 -6.46
C VAL A 210 1.15 -2.31 -7.52
N PHE A 211 0.84 -3.61 -7.56
CA PHE A 211 0.14 -4.22 -8.70
C PHE A 211 -1.34 -4.48 -8.48
N ASP A 212 -1.82 -4.53 -7.23
CA ASP A 212 -3.22 -4.81 -6.96
C ASP A 212 -4.08 -3.55 -7.17
N PRO A 213 -5.11 -3.59 -8.01
CA PRO A 213 -5.97 -2.44 -8.32
C PRO A 213 -6.63 -1.79 -7.10
N ASP A 214 -6.95 -2.59 -6.06
CA ASP A 214 -7.62 -2.12 -4.85
C ASP A 214 -6.64 -1.74 -3.73
N ALA A 215 -5.50 -2.45 -3.61
CA ALA A 215 -4.52 -2.29 -2.54
C ALA A 215 -3.30 -1.43 -2.91
N SER A 216 -3.11 -1.10 -4.19
CA SER A 216 -1.97 -0.31 -4.65
C SER A 216 -1.89 1.05 -3.95
N LEU A 217 -0.66 1.49 -3.70
CA LEU A 217 -0.37 2.76 -3.03
C LEU A 217 -0.73 3.95 -3.92
N LYS A 218 -2.00 4.34 -3.93
CA LYS A 218 -2.53 5.47 -4.73
C LYS A 218 -1.80 6.78 -4.48
N ARG A 219 -1.14 6.92 -3.32
CA ARG A 219 -0.26 8.05 -3.00
C ARG A 219 0.97 8.16 -3.90
N TYR A 220 1.41 7.04 -4.50
CA TYR A 220 2.54 6.96 -5.45
C TYR A 220 2.08 6.71 -6.88
N PHE A 221 0.99 5.94 -7.07
CA PHE A 221 0.57 5.42 -8.37
C PHE A 221 -0.82 5.90 -8.79
N GLY A 222 -1.48 6.74 -7.97
CA GLY A 222 -2.79 7.31 -8.29
C GLY A 222 -2.71 8.46 -9.29
N ASN A 223 -3.87 8.88 -9.80
CA ASN A 223 -3.99 9.97 -10.76
C ASN A 223 -3.34 11.26 -10.23
N GLY A 224 -2.39 11.80 -10.98
CA GLY A 224 -1.65 13.02 -10.62
C GLY A 224 -0.40 12.80 -9.78
N ALA A 225 -0.16 11.61 -9.25
CA ALA A 225 1.10 11.27 -8.61
C ALA A 225 2.21 11.15 -9.68
N LYS A 226 3.38 11.73 -9.37
CA LYS A 226 4.57 11.66 -10.23
C LYS A 226 5.78 11.34 -9.39
N GLY A 227 6.67 10.53 -9.91
CA GLY A 227 7.95 10.19 -9.29
C GLY A 227 8.70 9.18 -10.13
N ASP A 228 10.01 9.20 -10.03
CA ASP A 228 10.89 8.26 -10.70
C ASP A 228 11.25 7.15 -9.71
N TYR A 229 10.69 5.97 -9.92
CA TYR A 229 10.82 4.86 -8.98
C TYR A 229 11.52 3.66 -9.61
N VAL A 230 12.44 3.05 -8.85
CA VAL A 230 13.03 1.75 -9.18
C VAL A 230 12.23 0.66 -8.50
N PHE A 231 11.78 -0.33 -9.27
CA PHE A 231 11.09 -1.51 -8.77
C PHE A 231 12.02 -2.72 -8.85
N LEU A 232 12.39 -3.27 -7.71
CA LEU A 232 13.13 -4.53 -7.58
C LEU A 232 12.13 -5.62 -7.23
N VAL A 233 11.77 -6.45 -8.21
CA VAL A 233 10.75 -7.50 -8.05
C VAL A 233 11.45 -8.83 -7.78
N ASP A 234 11.46 -9.26 -6.52
CA ASP A 234 12.08 -10.52 -6.12
C ASP A 234 11.15 -11.70 -6.40
N GLU A 235 11.74 -12.84 -6.83
CA GLU A 235 10.98 -14.04 -7.17
C GLU A 235 9.81 -13.76 -8.14
N ALA A 236 10.08 -12.97 -9.19
CA ALA A 236 9.08 -12.45 -10.14
C ALA A 236 8.22 -13.54 -10.82
N HIS A 237 8.68 -14.82 -10.83
CA HIS A 237 7.89 -15.93 -11.32
C HIS A 237 6.56 -16.12 -10.55
N ASN A 238 6.53 -15.73 -9.27
CA ASN A 238 5.30 -15.79 -8.46
C ASN A 238 4.29 -14.70 -8.89
N LEU A 239 4.72 -13.67 -9.61
CA LEU A 239 3.85 -12.56 -9.99
C LEU A 239 2.74 -12.99 -10.95
N VAL A 240 2.97 -14.02 -11.77
CA VAL A 240 1.96 -14.52 -12.71
C VAL A 240 0.71 -15.03 -11.97
N ASP A 241 0.89 -15.88 -10.96
CA ASP A 241 -0.23 -16.41 -10.18
C ASP A 241 -0.84 -15.34 -9.28
N ARG A 242 0.01 -14.49 -8.69
CA ARG A 242 -0.48 -13.33 -7.90
C ARG A 242 -1.28 -12.35 -8.74
N ALA A 243 -0.86 -12.08 -9.98
CA ALA A 243 -1.62 -11.22 -10.88
C ALA A 243 -2.99 -11.84 -11.23
N ARG A 244 -3.04 -13.14 -11.47
CA ARG A 244 -4.33 -13.83 -11.66
C ARG A 244 -5.25 -13.67 -10.46
N GLU A 245 -4.73 -13.80 -9.23
CA GLU A 245 -5.51 -13.55 -8.01
C GLU A 245 -5.98 -12.09 -7.89
N MET A 246 -5.08 -11.12 -8.10
CA MET A 246 -5.35 -9.68 -8.01
C MET A 246 -6.41 -9.21 -9.01
N TYR A 247 -6.38 -9.79 -10.22
CA TYR A 247 -7.28 -9.45 -11.32
C TYR A 247 -8.41 -10.47 -11.52
N SER A 248 -8.75 -11.21 -10.47
CA SER A 248 -9.90 -12.13 -10.44
C SER A 248 -10.84 -11.76 -9.32
N ALA A 249 -12.13 -11.80 -9.60
CA ALA A 249 -13.16 -11.54 -8.61
C ALA A 249 -14.20 -12.65 -8.57
N VAL A 250 -14.72 -12.94 -7.38
CA VAL A 250 -15.70 -13.99 -7.16
C VAL A 250 -16.91 -13.42 -6.43
N LEU A 251 -18.10 -13.69 -6.98
CA LEU A 251 -19.37 -13.41 -6.30
C LEU A 251 -20.15 -14.72 -6.08
N LYS A 252 -20.56 -14.96 -4.85
CA LYS A 252 -21.34 -16.13 -4.50
C LYS A 252 -22.81 -15.78 -4.37
N LYS A 253 -23.66 -16.62 -4.91
CA LYS A 253 -25.13 -16.45 -4.84
C LYS A 253 -25.63 -16.34 -3.39
N GLU A 254 -25.02 -17.07 -2.49
CA GLU A 254 -25.33 -17.11 -1.07
C GLU A 254 -25.17 -15.75 -0.39
N ASP A 255 -24.15 -14.97 -0.81
CA ASP A 255 -23.87 -13.64 -0.25
C ASP A 255 -24.99 -12.64 -0.59
N PHE A 256 -25.58 -12.74 -1.79
CA PHE A 256 -26.75 -11.93 -2.17
C PHE A 256 -27.98 -12.25 -1.28
N LEU A 257 -28.18 -13.51 -0.92
CA LEU A 257 -29.27 -13.92 -0.05
C LEU A 257 -29.04 -13.46 1.39
N ALA A 258 -27.81 -13.54 1.87
CA ALA A 258 -27.43 -13.04 3.19
C ALA A 258 -27.63 -11.52 3.28
N ALA A 259 -27.09 -10.75 2.33
CA ALA A 259 -27.29 -9.30 2.26
C ALA A 259 -28.76 -8.91 2.15
N LYS A 260 -29.56 -9.62 1.33
CA LYS A 260 -31.00 -9.41 1.23
C LYS A 260 -31.69 -9.61 2.58
N LYS A 261 -31.34 -10.65 3.35
CA LYS A 261 -31.92 -10.94 4.65
C LYS A 261 -31.69 -9.81 5.65
N LEU A 262 -30.48 -9.22 5.64
CA LEU A 262 -30.13 -8.09 6.52
C LEU A 262 -30.98 -6.85 6.24
N VAL A 263 -31.24 -6.53 4.97
CA VAL A 263 -31.88 -5.26 4.58
C VAL A 263 -33.38 -5.34 4.30
N LYS A 264 -33.95 -6.53 4.26
CA LYS A 264 -35.33 -6.78 3.76
C LYS A 264 -36.39 -5.93 4.44
N GLU A 265 -36.31 -5.78 5.75
CA GLU A 265 -37.32 -5.01 6.54
C GLU A 265 -36.98 -3.49 6.53
N MET A 266 -35.77 -3.11 6.21
CA MET A 266 -35.28 -1.72 6.26
C MET A 266 -35.34 -1.02 4.88
N ASP A 267 -35.02 -1.74 3.80
CA ASP A 267 -35.04 -1.19 2.44
C ASP A 267 -35.51 -2.21 1.38
N LYS A 268 -36.80 -2.13 1.05
CA LYS A 268 -37.43 -3.01 0.05
C LYS A 268 -36.87 -2.86 -1.36
N ARG A 269 -36.32 -1.66 -1.70
CA ARG A 269 -35.70 -1.41 -3.03
C ARG A 269 -34.37 -2.14 -3.15
N LEU A 270 -33.52 -2.04 -2.13
CA LEU A 270 -32.26 -2.75 -2.06
C LEU A 270 -32.49 -4.26 -2.02
N ALA A 271 -33.40 -4.74 -1.18
CA ALA A 271 -33.76 -6.16 -1.11
C ALA A 271 -34.26 -6.71 -2.46
N GLY A 272 -35.05 -5.93 -3.21
CA GLY A 272 -35.51 -6.29 -4.55
C GLY A 272 -34.42 -6.31 -5.61
N ALA A 273 -33.42 -5.43 -5.51
CA ALA A 273 -32.26 -5.43 -6.40
C ALA A 273 -31.35 -6.64 -6.15
N LEU A 274 -31.08 -6.97 -4.88
CA LEU A 274 -30.33 -8.17 -4.47
C LEU A 274 -31.03 -9.46 -4.93
N ASP A 275 -32.36 -9.53 -4.80
CA ASP A 275 -33.15 -10.67 -5.29
C ASP A 275 -33.05 -10.86 -6.82
N ARG A 276 -32.98 -9.76 -7.56
CA ARG A 276 -32.81 -9.81 -9.02
C ARG A 276 -31.45 -10.39 -9.40
N CYS A 277 -30.37 -9.95 -8.77
CA CYS A 277 -29.05 -10.52 -9.00
C CYS A 277 -29.01 -12.01 -8.62
N ASN A 278 -29.59 -12.40 -7.49
CA ASN A 278 -29.71 -13.80 -7.09
C ASN A 278 -30.46 -14.65 -8.14
N LYS A 279 -31.55 -14.14 -8.74
CA LYS A 279 -32.30 -14.82 -9.79
C LYS A 279 -31.46 -14.99 -11.07
N GLN A 280 -30.72 -13.98 -11.48
CA GLN A 280 -29.81 -14.07 -12.62
C GLN A 280 -28.73 -15.12 -12.40
N LEU A 281 -28.09 -15.17 -11.21
CA LEU A 281 -27.13 -16.21 -10.88
C LEU A 281 -27.77 -17.61 -10.86
N LEU A 282 -29.02 -17.73 -10.44
CA LEU A 282 -29.74 -18.99 -10.46
C LEU A 282 -30.04 -19.45 -11.92
N GLU A 283 -30.28 -18.53 -12.85
CA GLU A 283 -30.44 -18.84 -14.26
C GLU A 283 -29.15 -19.39 -14.87
N TYR A 284 -27.99 -18.80 -14.57
CA TYR A 284 -26.69 -19.36 -14.97
C TYR A 284 -26.48 -20.77 -14.37
N LYS A 285 -26.79 -20.97 -13.08
CA LYS A 285 -26.68 -22.27 -12.43
C LYS A 285 -27.51 -23.35 -13.12
N ARG A 286 -28.69 -23.01 -13.65
CA ARG A 286 -29.56 -23.95 -14.35
C ARG A 286 -29.05 -24.36 -15.73
N GLN A 287 -28.12 -23.59 -16.29
CA GLN A 287 -27.56 -23.81 -17.63
C GLN A 287 -26.30 -24.67 -17.60
N CYS A 288 -25.76 -25.02 -16.42
CA CYS A 288 -24.56 -25.86 -16.30
C CYS A 288 -24.64 -26.80 -15.11
N ASP A 289 -24.11 -28.03 -15.25
CA ASP A 289 -24.05 -29.02 -14.19
C ASP A 289 -22.83 -28.84 -13.30
N THR A 290 -21.67 -28.48 -13.85
CA THR A 290 -20.40 -28.31 -13.13
C THR A 290 -19.85 -26.91 -13.25
N PHE A 291 -19.45 -26.48 -14.45
CA PHE A 291 -19.00 -25.13 -14.75
C PHE A 291 -19.30 -24.77 -16.20
N MET A 292 -19.35 -23.46 -16.47
CA MET A 292 -19.58 -22.92 -17.82
C MET A 292 -18.71 -21.67 -18.00
N VAL A 293 -18.03 -21.60 -19.14
CA VAL A 293 -17.30 -20.38 -19.55
C VAL A 293 -18.22 -19.54 -20.44
N VAL A 294 -18.37 -18.28 -20.11
CA VAL A 294 -19.18 -17.32 -20.88
C VAL A 294 -18.32 -16.16 -21.33
N SER A 295 -18.59 -15.61 -22.52
CA SER A 295 -17.91 -14.44 -23.05
C SER A 295 -18.45 -13.11 -22.53
N GLY A 296 -19.54 -13.13 -21.79
CA GLY A 296 -20.16 -11.95 -21.18
C GLY A 296 -21.29 -12.31 -20.24
N LEU A 297 -21.61 -11.41 -19.34
CA LEU A 297 -22.60 -11.61 -18.27
C LEU A 297 -23.95 -10.92 -18.55
N GLY A 298 -24.21 -10.52 -19.80
CA GLY A 298 -25.47 -9.89 -20.20
C GLY A 298 -25.81 -8.66 -19.37
N THR A 299 -26.99 -8.67 -18.73
CA THR A 299 -27.47 -7.54 -17.89
C THR A 299 -27.02 -7.63 -16.43
N PHE A 300 -26.24 -8.64 -16.06
CA PHE A 300 -25.83 -8.84 -14.67
C PHE A 300 -24.95 -7.70 -14.14
N PRO A 301 -23.94 -7.17 -14.87
CA PRO A 301 -23.13 -6.03 -14.42
C PRO A 301 -23.99 -4.81 -14.08
N ALA A 302 -24.92 -4.42 -14.97
CA ALA A 302 -25.83 -3.30 -14.71
C ALA A 302 -26.73 -3.52 -13.47
N SER A 303 -27.09 -4.78 -13.20
CA SER A 303 -27.80 -5.14 -11.97
C SER A 303 -26.94 -4.99 -10.73
N LEU A 304 -25.63 -5.31 -10.81
CA LEU A 304 -24.64 -5.12 -9.75
C LEU A 304 -24.38 -3.63 -9.48
N GLU A 305 -24.21 -2.80 -10.51
CA GLU A 305 -24.07 -1.34 -10.35
C GLU A 305 -25.26 -0.75 -9.61
N ARG A 306 -26.46 -1.18 -9.95
CA ARG A 306 -27.67 -0.75 -9.24
C ARG A 306 -27.67 -1.20 -7.77
N VAL A 307 -27.25 -2.44 -7.47
CA VAL A 307 -27.09 -2.92 -6.10
C VAL A 307 -26.07 -2.07 -5.37
N MET A 308 -24.90 -1.83 -5.96
CA MET A 308 -23.84 -1.03 -5.37
C MET A 308 -24.32 0.39 -5.02
N GLY A 309 -24.98 1.09 -5.95
CA GLY A 309 -25.52 2.43 -5.71
C GLY A 309 -26.63 2.49 -4.64
N LEU A 310 -27.43 1.43 -4.52
CA LEU A 310 -28.44 1.34 -3.45
C LEU A 310 -27.81 0.99 -2.10
N MET A 311 -26.79 0.12 -2.06
CA MET A 311 -26.06 -0.20 -0.85
C MET A 311 -25.32 1.04 -0.31
N GLN A 312 -24.67 1.81 -1.17
CA GLN A 312 -24.01 3.04 -0.76
C GLN A 312 -24.98 4.00 -0.08
N LYS A 313 -26.13 4.27 -0.68
CA LYS A 313 -27.17 5.14 -0.10
C LYS A 313 -27.76 4.57 1.18
N PHE A 314 -27.87 3.25 1.30
CA PHE A 314 -28.32 2.58 2.50
C PHE A 314 -27.30 2.76 3.64
N MET A 315 -26.02 2.49 3.39
CA MET A 315 -24.95 2.63 4.38
C MET A 315 -24.76 4.08 4.84
N GLU A 316 -24.94 5.07 3.94
CA GLU A 316 -24.93 6.49 4.31
C GLU A 316 -26.04 6.86 5.29
N ARG A 317 -27.27 6.32 5.09
CA ARG A 317 -28.42 6.55 5.98
C ARG A 317 -28.30 5.85 7.34
N HIS A 318 -27.64 4.70 7.37
CA HIS A 318 -27.46 3.86 8.56
C HIS A 318 -26.00 3.88 9.08
N LYS A 319 -25.33 5.02 8.90
CA LYS A 319 -23.93 5.17 9.30
C LYS A 319 -23.74 4.95 10.80
N GLY A 320 -22.86 4.00 11.14
CA GLY A 320 -22.58 3.64 12.54
C GLY A 320 -23.45 2.52 13.11
N GLU A 321 -24.44 2.05 12.36
CA GLU A 321 -25.25 0.88 12.76
C GLU A 321 -24.52 -0.44 12.42
N PRO A 322 -24.74 -1.53 13.19
CA PRO A 322 -24.10 -2.84 12.94
C PRO A 322 -24.35 -3.38 11.52
N VAL A 323 -25.57 -3.20 11.00
CA VAL A 323 -25.95 -3.64 9.65
C VAL A 323 -25.06 -3.08 8.55
N THR A 324 -24.52 -1.87 8.74
CA THR A 324 -23.58 -1.26 7.79
C THR A 324 -22.27 -2.03 7.74
N ASN A 325 -21.75 -2.46 8.88
CA ASN A 325 -20.52 -3.26 8.95
C ASN A 325 -20.72 -4.65 8.34
N GLU A 326 -21.86 -5.30 8.57
CA GLU A 326 -22.18 -6.61 8.00
C GLU A 326 -22.31 -6.58 6.48
N LEU A 327 -22.77 -5.44 5.91
CA LEU A 327 -22.88 -5.25 4.46
C LEU A 327 -21.56 -4.84 3.79
N LEU A 328 -20.60 -4.35 4.54
CA LEU A 328 -19.40 -3.71 4.00
C LEU A 328 -18.52 -4.69 3.21
N GLU A 329 -18.36 -5.91 3.70
CA GLU A 329 -17.59 -6.95 2.99
C GLU A 329 -18.23 -7.29 1.65
N PHE A 330 -19.54 -7.48 1.62
CA PHE A 330 -20.27 -7.75 0.39
C PHE A 330 -20.24 -6.57 -0.57
N PHE A 331 -20.34 -5.34 -0.07
CA PHE A 331 -20.19 -4.13 -0.89
C PHE A 331 -18.81 -4.08 -1.56
N PHE A 332 -17.73 -4.38 -0.84
CA PHE A 332 -16.40 -4.42 -1.43
C PHE A 332 -16.23 -5.56 -2.43
N ALA A 333 -16.83 -6.72 -2.20
CA ALA A 333 -16.82 -7.83 -3.15
C ALA A 333 -17.52 -7.47 -4.47
N VAL A 334 -18.67 -6.80 -4.40
CA VAL A 334 -19.40 -6.31 -5.60
C VAL A 334 -18.58 -5.25 -6.33
N ARG A 335 -17.99 -4.30 -5.61
CA ARG A 335 -17.13 -3.26 -6.21
C ARG A 335 -15.91 -3.86 -6.89
N HIS A 336 -15.22 -4.78 -6.22
CA HIS A 336 -14.08 -5.47 -6.79
C HIS A 336 -14.46 -6.23 -8.06
N PHE A 337 -15.59 -6.95 -8.05
CA PHE A 337 -16.07 -7.67 -9.22
C PHE A 337 -16.33 -6.73 -10.41
N LEU A 338 -16.97 -5.60 -10.18
CA LEU A 338 -17.21 -4.61 -11.23
C LEU A 338 -15.90 -4.04 -11.78
N ASN A 339 -14.95 -3.70 -10.91
CA ASN A 339 -13.61 -3.22 -11.31
C ASN A 339 -12.82 -4.24 -12.16
N MET A 340 -13.03 -5.55 -11.93
CA MET A 340 -12.36 -6.61 -12.71
C MET A 340 -13.08 -6.97 -14.00
N TYR A 341 -14.37 -6.62 -14.10
CA TYR A 341 -15.18 -6.91 -15.28
C TYR A 341 -15.02 -5.87 -16.40
N ASP A 342 -14.76 -4.60 -16.05
CA ASP A 342 -14.49 -3.50 -16.99
C ASP A 342 -13.11 -3.65 -17.66
#